data_7a35226399bc5cd030b3921af5b49ae5
#
_entry.id   7a35226399bc5cd030b3921af5b49ae5
#
_cell.length_a   1.000
_cell.length_b   1.000
_cell.length_c   1.000
_cell.angle_alpha   90.00
_cell.angle_beta   90.00
_cell.angle_gamma   90.00
#
_symmetry.space_group_name_H-M   'P 1'
#
loop_
_entity.id
_entity.type
_entity.pdbx_description
1 polymer ?
#
loop_
_entity_poly.entity_id
_entity_poly.type
_entity_poly.pdbx_seq_one_letter_code
_entity_poly.pdbx_strand_id
1 'polypeptide(L)'
;MAELTHVDHCAFGPLYDADSEVLVLGSIPSPKSREMKFYYGHPQNRFWRVMATVLAETLPESIEEKSTMMRRHHIALWDTLSECDIVGASDASIRNPVPTDIEGLLKKTKITRIFCTGASSYKYYEKYQYPRTGIHAVKLSSTSPANCAVSFERLVSEYQQIIANNS
;
A
#
# COMPACT_ATOMS: atom_id res chain seq x y z
N MET A 1 -21.91 -2.12 -19.44
CA MET A 1 -21.84 -2.09 -17.97
C MET A 1 -20.59 -2.80 -17.50
N ALA A 2 -19.83 -2.15 -16.63
CA ALA A 2 -18.67 -2.80 -16.04
C ALA A 2 -19.13 -3.90 -15.07
N GLU A 3 -18.50 -5.05 -15.17
CA GLU A 3 -18.83 -6.19 -14.31
C GLU A 3 -18.11 -6.14 -12.98
N LEU A 4 -18.79 -6.62 -11.95
CA LEU A 4 -18.20 -6.82 -10.63
C LEU A 4 -17.25 -8.01 -10.71
N THR A 5 -16.00 -7.83 -10.33
CA THR A 5 -14.98 -8.88 -10.34
C THR A 5 -14.61 -9.24 -8.92
N HIS A 6 -14.54 -10.55 -8.63
CA HIS A 6 -14.02 -11.01 -7.34
C HIS A 6 -12.49 -10.97 -7.38
N VAL A 7 -11.90 -10.37 -6.36
CA VAL A 7 -10.44 -10.24 -6.22
C VAL A 7 -10.00 -10.82 -4.89
N ASP A 8 -8.95 -11.62 -4.92
CA ASP A 8 -8.28 -12.06 -3.71
C ASP A 8 -6.77 -11.83 -3.82
N HIS A 9 -6.10 -11.83 -2.69
CA HIS A 9 -4.66 -11.56 -2.58
C HIS A 9 -3.81 -12.82 -2.65
N CYS A 10 -4.36 -13.92 -3.18
CA CYS A 10 -3.63 -15.19 -3.26
C CYS A 10 -2.46 -15.14 -4.23
N ALA A 11 -2.51 -14.25 -5.25
CA ALA A 11 -1.51 -14.19 -6.30
C ALA A 11 -0.16 -13.69 -5.79
N PHE A 12 -0.14 -12.84 -4.77
CA PHE A 12 1.08 -12.37 -4.13
C PHE A 12 0.77 -11.95 -2.70
N GLY A 13 1.70 -12.20 -1.81
CA GLY A 13 1.56 -11.89 -0.39
C GLY A 13 2.19 -10.55 -0.02
N PRO A 14 2.30 -10.27 1.28
CA PRO A 14 2.95 -9.04 1.72
C PRO A 14 4.43 -9.04 1.36
N LEU A 15 4.95 -7.85 1.04
CA LEU A 15 6.37 -7.63 0.89
C LEU A 15 6.91 -7.22 2.27
N TYR A 16 7.80 -8.02 2.86
CA TYR A 16 8.34 -7.71 4.19
C TYR A 16 9.58 -8.57 4.48
N ASP A 17 10.26 -8.23 5.55
CA ASP A 17 11.19 -9.13 6.21
C ASP A 17 11.07 -8.95 7.73
N ALA A 18 11.81 -9.74 8.50
CA ALA A 18 11.71 -9.71 9.96
C ALA A 18 12.11 -8.35 10.56
N ASP A 19 12.88 -7.55 9.83
CA ASP A 19 13.36 -6.25 10.28
C ASP A 19 12.49 -5.09 9.80
N SER A 20 11.39 -5.35 9.10
CA SER A 20 10.46 -4.31 8.66
C SER A 20 9.96 -3.51 9.86
N GLU A 21 9.98 -2.19 9.76
CA GLU A 21 9.61 -1.27 10.84
C GLU A 21 8.40 -0.40 10.50
N VAL A 22 8.10 -0.24 9.22
CA VAL A 22 7.01 0.58 8.71
C VAL A 22 6.19 -0.24 7.73
N LEU A 23 4.87 -0.12 7.81
CA LEU A 23 3.94 -0.78 6.87
C LEU A 23 3.19 0.26 6.08
N VAL A 24 3.21 0.13 4.75
CA VAL A 24 2.43 0.98 3.84
C VAL A 24 1.34 0.13 3.20
N LEU A 25 0.12 0.58 3.31
CA LEU A 25 -1.06 -0.20 2.90
C LEU A 25 -1.85 0.50 1.79
N GLY A 26 -2.21 -0.27 0.75
CA GLY A 26 -3.28 0.10 -0.16
C GLY A 26 -4.59 -0.55 0.27
N SER A 27 -5.65 -0.40 -0.52
CA SER A 27 -6.94 -1.05 -0.24
C SER A 27 -6.97 -2.48 -0.80
N ILE A 28 -6.84 -2.60 -2.11
CA ILE A 28 -6.78 -3.87 -2.84
C ILE A 28 -5.95 -3.61 -4.11
N PRO A 29 -5.21 -4.61 -4.64
CA PRO A 29 -4.42 -4.38 -5.84
C PRO A 29 -5.27 -3.94 -7.04
N SER A 30 -4.79 -2.95 -7.81
CA SER A 30 -5.42 -2.53 -9.06
C SER A 30 -5.37 -3.67 -10.08
N PRO A 31 -6.17 -3.60 -11.17
CA PRO A 31 -6.10 -4.62 -12.23
C PRO A 31 -4.68 -4.84 -12.75
N LYS A 32 -3.91 -3.77 -12.95
CA LYS A 32 -2.53 -3.89 -13.43
C LYS A 32 -1.62 -4.54 -12.42
N SER A 33 -1.77 -4.20 -11.13
CA SER A 33 -1.00 -4.83 -10.05
C SER A 33 -1.32 -6.32 -9.94
N ARG A 34 -2.58 -6.71 -10.11
CA ARG A 34 -2.99 -8.13 -10.11
C ARG A 34 -2.38 -8.89 -11.26
N GLU A 35 -2.35 -8.28 -12.45
CA GLU A 35 -1.74 -8.86 -13.63
C GLU A 35 -0.24 -9.07 -13.44
N MET A 36 0.44 -8.06 -12.90
CA MET A 36 1.88 -8.10 -12.64
C MET A 36 2.25 -8.86 -11.37
N LYS A 37 1.28 -9.15 -10.51
CA LYS A 37 1.46 -9.80 -9.21
C LYS A 37 2.40 -9.01 -8.29
N PHE A 38 2.27 -7.67 -8.35
CA PHE A 38 3.07 -6.79 -7.50
C PHE A 38 2.39 -5.45 -7.27
N TYR A 39 2.87 -4.70 -6.28
CA TYR A 39 2.26 -3.46 -5.81
C TYR A 39 2.51 -2.28 -6.75
N TYR A 40 1.48 -1.45 -6.90
CA TYR A 40 1.57 -0.19 -7.65
C TYR A 40 2.12 -0.39 -9.06
N GLY A 41 1.60 -1.42 -9.75
CA GLY A 41 2.11 -1.84 -11.05
C GLY A 41 1.65 -1.01 -12.24
N HIS A 42 0.61 -0.16 -12.08
CA HIS A 42 0.14 0.66 -13.20
C HIS A 42 1.25 1.64 -13.62
N PRO A 43 1.55 1.74 -14.94
CA PRO A 43 2.66 2.59 -15.41
C PRO A 43 2.55 4.07 -15.00
N GLN A 44 1.34 4.57 -14.81
CA GLN A 44 1.09 5.96 -14.42
C GLN A 44 0.96 6.15 -12.92
N ASN A 45 1.05 5.07 -12.12
CA ASN A 45 1.05 5.20 -10.67
C ASN A 45 2.37 5.80 -10.22
N ARG A 46 2.32 6.83 -9.40
CA ARG A 46 3.49 7.60 -8.99
C ARG A 46 4.22 7.02 -7.77
N PHE A 47 3.73 5.93 -7.19
CA PHE A 47 4.27 5.39 -5.94
C PHE A 47 5.79 5.18 -5.98
N TRP A 48 6.27 4.46 -6.99
CA TRP A 48 7.70 4.13 -7.05
C TRP A 48 8.57 5.35 -7.30
N ARG A 49 8.10 6.31 -8.10
CA ARG A 49 8.82 7.57 -8.31
C ARG A 49 8.85 8.40 -7.03
N VAL A 50 7.74 8.45 -6.30
CA VAL A 50 7.67 9.16 -5.02
C VAL A 50 8.62 8.51 -4.01
N MET A 51 8.57 7.18 -3.87
CA MET A 51 9.42 6.48 -2.90
C MET A 51 10.90 6.58 -3.24
N ALA A 52 11.27 6.48 -4.50
CA ALA A 52 12.67 6.65 -4.90
C ALA A 52 13.19 8.05 -4.51
N THR A 53 12.36 9.07 -4.69
CA THR A 53 12.72 10.45 -4.32
C THR A 53 12.83 10.59 -2.80
N VAL A 54 11.85 10.06 -2.06
CA VAL A 54 11.83 10.11 -0.59
C VAL A 54 13.06 9.40 -0.01
N LEU A 55 13.41 8.24 -0.58
CA LEU A 55 14.52 7.42 -0.10
C LEU A 55 15.88 7.82 -0.69
N ALA A 56 15.90 8.82 -1.56
CA ALA A 56 17.10 9.32 -2.25
C ALA A 56 17.82 8.18 -3.00
N GLU A 57 17.04 7.37 -3.72
CA GLU A 57 17.57 6.26 -4.51
C GLU A 57 17.19 6.39 -5.99
N THR A 58 17.91 5.67 -6.84
CA THR A 58 17.58 5.57 -8.26
C THR A 58 16.23 4.85 -8.40
N LEU A 59 15.42 5.28 -9.38
CA LEU A 59 14.11 4.66 -9.63
C LEU A 59 14.28 3.16 -9.92
N PRO A 60 13.65 2.29 -9.11
CA PRO A 60 13.71 0.85 -9.36
C PRO A 60 12.82 0.50 -10.56
N GLU A 61 13.30 -0.41 -11.42
CA GLU A 61 12.59 -0.76 -12.64
C GLU A 61 12.00 -2.17 -12.61
N SER A 62 12.62 -3.09 -11.86
CA SER A 62 12.14 -4.47 -11.75
C SER A 62 11.47 -4.71 -10.40
N ILE A 63 10.70 -5.79 -10.31
CA ILE A 63 10.09 -6.23 -9.05
C ILE A 63 11.18 -6.50 -8.01
N GLU A 64 12.28 -7.13 -8.44
CA GLU A 64 13.41 -7.43 -7.57
C GLU A 64 14.04 -6.14 -7.03
N GLU A 65 14.28 -5.16 -7.89
CA GLU A 65 14.85 -3.87 -7.46
C GLU A 65 13.91 -3.13 -6.50
N LYS A 66 12.60 -3.14 -6.79
CA LYS A 66 11.58 -2.54 -5.92
C LYS A 66 11.58 -3.19 -4.54
N SER A 67 11.57 -4.52 -4.52
CA SER A 67 11.57 -5.29 -3.28
C SER A 67 12.81 -5.05 -2.46
N THR A 68 13.98 -5.04 -3.10
CA THR A 68 15.26 -4.80 -2.44
C THR A 68 15.31 -3.39 -1.84
N MET A 69 14.85 -2.39 -2.59
CA MET A 69 14.80 -1.01 -2.11
C MET A 69 13.97 -0.89 -0.83
N MET A 70 12.77 -1.48 -0.83
CA MET A 70 11.88 -1.39 0.33
C MET A 70 12.47 -2.13 1.55
N ARG A 71 13.02 -3.31 1.35
CA ARG A 71 13.67 -4.07 2.44
C ARG A 71 14.87 -3.34 3.01
N ARG A 72 15.67 -2.70 2.15
CA ARG A 72 16.84 -1.92 2.59
C ARG A 72 16.43 -0.82 3.56
N HIS A 73 15.24 -0.25 3.38
CA HIS A 73 14.74 0.83 4.22
C HIS A 73 13.74 0.36 5.28
N HIS A 74 13.61 -0.96 5.46
CA HIS A 74 12.74 -1.57 6.48
C HIS A 74 11.26 -1.21 6.30
N ILE A 75 10.82 -1.11 5.05
CA ILE A 75 9.44 -0.77 4.70
C ILE A 75 8.74 -2.00 4.13
N ALA A 76 7.60 -2.36 4.74
CA ALA A 76 6.76 -3.43 4.24
C ALA A 76 5.59 -2.87 3.44
N LEU A 77 5.11 -3.64 2.47
CA LEU A 77 3.94 -3.30 1.66
C LEU A 77 2.88 -4.39 1.76
N TRP A 78 1.64 -3.98 1.86
CA TRP A 78 0.50 -4.88 1.76
C TRP A 78 -0.76 -4.08 1.44
N ASP A 79 -1.94 -4.70 1.56
CA ASP A 79 -3.22 -4.05 1.39
C ASP A 79 -4.11 -4.32 2.61
N THR A 80 -5.12 -3.48 2.82
CA THR A 80 -6.02 -3.63 3.97
C THR A 80 -7.02 -4.75 3.76
N LEU A 81 -7.30 -5.10 2.50
CA LEU A 81 -8.26 -6.14 2.15
C LEU A 81 -7.57 -7.32 1.47
N SER A 82 -7.91 -8.54 1.88
CA SER A 82 -7.44 -9.76 1.22
C SER A 82 -8.35 -10.18 0.08
N GLU A 83 -9.64 -9.86 0.18
CA GLU A 83 -10.64 -10.20 -0.84
C GLU A 83 -11.71 -9.13 -0.90
N CYS A 84 -12.29 -8.94 -2.06
CA CYS A 84 -13.50 -8.13 -2.24
C CYS A 84 -14.06 -8.34 -3.65
N ASP A 85 -15.25 -7.82 -3.87
CA ASP A 85 -15.82 -7.69 -5.21
C ASP A 85 -15.68 -6.22 -5.61
N ILE A 86 -15.19 -5.97 -6.82
CA ILE A 86 -14.87 -4.62 -7.27
C ILE A 86 -15.14 -4.47 -8.77
N VAL A 87 -15.48 -3.24 -9.19
CA VAL A 87 -15.59 -2.89 -10.61
C VAL A 87 -14.30 -2.18 -11.01
N GLY A 88 -13.46 -2.84 -11.82
CA GLY A 88 -12.18 -2.29 -12.28
C GLY A 88 -11.27 -1.90 -11.13
N ALA A 89 -10.90 -0.62 -11.05
CA ALA A 89 -10.07 -0.05 -9.99
C ALA A 89 -10.85 0.90 -9.08
N SER A 90 -12.18 0.86 -9.16
CA SER A 90 -13.03 1.81 -8.42
C SER A 90 -13.22 1.37 -6.97
N ASP A 91 -12.49 1.99 -6.04
CA ASP A 91 -12.62 1.71 -4.61
C ASP A 91 -14.04 1.94 -4.10
N ALA A 92 -14.78 2.87 -4.69
CA ALA A 92 -16.17 3.13 -4.32
C ALA A 92 -17.10 1.96 -4.64
N SER A 93 -16.71 1.06 -5.56
CA SER A 93 -17.50 -0.10 -5.95
C SER A 93 -17.25 -1.33 -5.09
N ILE A 94 -16.33 -1.26 -4.12
CA ILE A 94 -15.97 -2.43 -3.29
C ILE A 94 -17.18 -2.97 -2.53
N ARG A 95 -17.39 -4.29 -2.63
CA ARG A 95 -18.42 -5.06 -1.93
C ARG A 95 -17.79 -6.28 -1.30
N ASN A 96 -18.40 -6.76 -0.22
CA ASN A 96 -17.97 -7.98 0.46
C ASN A 96 -16.48 -7.99 0.83
N PRO A 97 -15.97 -6.93 1.49
CA PRO A 97 -14.55 -6.85 1.82
C PRO A 97 -14.17 -7.86 2.91
N VAL A 98 -13.02 -8.52 2.72
CA VAL A 98 -12.42 -9.40 3.72
C VAL A 98 -11.08 -8.81 4.13
N PRO A 99 -10.87 -8.48 5.41
CA PRO A 99 -9.62 -7.87 5.87
C PRO A 99 -8.42 -8.82 5.77
N THR A 100 -7.24 -8.27 5.50
CA THR A 100 -5.98 -9.01 5.58
C THR A 100 -5.61 -9.26 7.05
N ASP A 101 -4.73 -10.24 7.28
CA ASP A 101 -4.25 -10.56 8.63
C ASP A 101 -3.04 -9.67 9.00
N ILE A 102 -3.28 -8.38 9.15
CA ILE A 102 -2.22 -7.44 9.50
C ILE A 102 -1.69 -7.72 10.91
N GLU A 103 -2.55 -8.07 11.85
CA GLU A 103 -2.13 -8.43 13.20
C GLU A 103 -1.08 -9.55 13.17
N GLY A 104 -1.29 -10.57 12.33
CA GLY A 104 -0.33 -11.65 12.16
C GLY A 104 1.00 -11.16 11.60
N LEU A 105 0.97 -10.22 10.65
CA LEU A 105 2.19 -9.63 10.10
C LEU A 105 2.97 -8.86 11.16
N LEU A 106 2.28 -8.11 12.03
CA LEU A 106 2.93 -7.36 13.09
C LEU A 106 3.70 -8.28 14.06
N LYS A 107 3.19 -9.49 14.28
CA LYS A 107 3.84 -10.46 15.17
C LYS A 107 5.14 -11.02 14.61
N LYS A 108 5.34 -10.92 13.31
CA LYS A 108 6.52 -11.46 12.60
C LYS A 108 7.58 -10.41 12.29
N THR A 109 7.31 -9.15 12.62
CA THR A 109 8.14 -8.02 12.21
C THR A 109 8.34 -7.05 13.38
N LYS A 110 9.08 -5.97 13.10
CA LYS A 110 9.29 -4.87 14.06
C LYS A 110 8.43 -3.66 13.71
N ILE A 111 7.36 -3.85 12.94
CA ILE A 111 6.49 -2.75 12.48
C ILE A 111 5.82 -2.08 13.66
N THR A 112 6.00 -0.76 13.77
CA THR A 112 5.39 0.09 14.79
C THR A 112 4.62 1.27 14.20
N ARG A 113 4.79 1.54 12.89
CA ARG A 113 4.14 2.66 12.21
C ARG A 113 3.45 2.16 10.95
N ILE A 114 2.22 2.64 10.72
CA ILE A 114 1.39 2.20 9.61
C ILE A 114 0.89 3.42 8.85
N PHE A 115 1.02 3.38 7.53
CA PHE A 115 0.57 4.42 6.61
C PHE A 115 -0.41 3.83 5.60
N CYS A 116 -1.47 4.56 5.30
CA CYS A 116 -2.45 4.14 4.31
C CYS A 116 -2.44 5.09 3.12
N THR A 117 -2.29 4.54 1.91
CA THR A 117 -2.28 5.33 0.68
C THR A 117 -3.70 5.51 0.17
N GLY A 118 -4.26 6.69 0.38
CA GLY A 118 -5.59 7.05 -0.07
C GLY A 118 -6.67 6.86 0.99
N ALA A 119 -7.82 7.47 0.74
CA ALA A 119 -8.93 7.51 1.70
C ALA A 119 -9.56 6.13 1.93
N SER A 120 -9.68 5.29 0.89
CA SER A 120 -10.30 3.97 1.02
C SER A 120 -9.46 3.04 1.89
N SER A 121 -8.16 3.01 1.64
CA SER A 121 -7.24 2.20 2.44
C SER A 121 -7.30 2.61 3.91
N TYR A 122 -7.29 3.91 4.19
CA TYR A 122 -7.41 4.44 5.54
C TYR A 122 -8.74 4.05 6.21
N LYS A 123 -9.85 4.20 5.47
CA LYS A 123 -11.19 3.86 5.96
C LYS A 123 -11.28 2.39 6.37
N TYR A 124 -10.80 1.49 5.51
CA TYR A 124 -10.85 0.05 5.79
C TYR A 124 -9.89 -0.34 6.91
N TYR A 125 -8.73 0.32 6.99
CA TYR A 125 -7.82 0.09 8.09
C TYR A 125 -8.47 0.45 9.43
N GLU A 126 -8.99 1.66 9.56
CA GLU A 126 -9.60 2.13 10.81
C GLU A 126 -10.79 1.25 11.22
N LYS A 127 -11.58 0.81 10.24
CA LYS A 127 -12.78 0.01 10.52
C LYS A 127 -12.46 -1.43 10.93
N TYR A 128 -11.55 -2.08 10.20
CA TYR A 128 -11.34 -3.54 10.34
C TYR A 128 -10.02 -3.91 11.00
N GLN A 129 -9.01 -3.07 10.91
CA GLN A 129 -7.67 -3.41 11.37
C GLN A 129 -7.30 -2.75 12.70
N TYR A 130 -7.61 -1.47 12.87
CA TYR A 130 -7.29 -0.77 14.10
C TYR A 130 -7.82 -1.49 15.36
N PRO A 131 -9.06 -2.02 15.38
CA PRO A 131 -9.54 -2.75 16.56
C PRO A 131 -8.69 -3.96 16.94
N ARG A 132 -7.95 -4.52 15.98
CA ARG A 132 -7.08 -5.68 16.19
C ARG A 132 -5.65 -5.30 16.51
N THR A 133 -5.14 -4.23 15.90
CA THR A 133 -3.74 -3.84 16.02
C THR A 133 -3.46 -2.84 17.13
N GLY A 134 -4.42 -1.97 17.41
CA GLY A 134 -4.25 -0.88 18.36
C GLY A 134 -3.34 0.25 17.85
N ILE A 135 -2.91 0.20 16.59
CA ILE A 135 -2.02 1.20 16.00
C ILE A 135 -2.82 2.05 15.03
N HIS A 136 -2.88 3.38 15.28
CA HIS A 136 -3.50 4.29 14.33
C HIS A 136 -2.64 4.44 13.08
N ALA A 137 -3.28 4.42 11.91
CA ALA A 137 -2.58 4.67 10.66
C ALA A 137 -2.56 6.16 10.35
N VAL A 138 -1.54 6.57 9.58
CA VAL A 138 -1.47 7.92 9.00
C VAL A 138 -1.98 7.83 7.57
N LYS A 139 -2.93 8.69 7.22
CA LYS A 139 -3.46 8.74 5.86
C LYS A 139 -2.54 9.58 4.97
N LEU A 140 -2.13 9.00 3.85
CA LEU A 140 -1.36 9.69 2.81
C LEU A 140 -2.24 9.82 1.56
N SER A 141 -2.00 10.84 0.74
CA SER A 141 -2.71 10.99 -0.52
C SER A 141 -2.39 9.82 -1.44
N SER A 142 -3.37 9.38 -2.23
CA SER A 142 -3.19 8.29 -3.17
C SER A 142 -2.22 8.67 -4.29
N THR A 143 -1.37 7.72 -4.68
CA THR A 143 -0.45 7.86 -5.82
C THR A 143 -1.10 7.41 -7.14
N SER A 144 -2.35 6.96 -7.09
CA SER A 144 -3.11 6.52 -8.26
C SER A 144 -3.22 7.63 -9.32
N PRO A 145 -3.17 7.29 -10.62
CA PRO A 145 -3.41 8.27 -11.68
C PRO A 145 -4.77 8.96 -11.56
N ALA A 146 -5.74 8.33 -10.90
CA ALA A 146 -7.05 8.94 -10.64
C ALA A 146 -6.96 10.16 -9.70
N ASN A 147 -5.89 10.29 -8.93
CA ASN A 147 -5.68 11.40 -8.00
C ASN A 147 -4.73 12.46 -8.56
N CYS A 148 -4.88 12.80 -9.83
CA CYS A 148 -3.96 13.70 -10.53
C CYS A 148 -3.97 15.15 -10.02
N ALA A 149 -4.97 15.54 -9.22
CA ALA A 149 -5.03 16.88 -8.63
C ALA A 149 -3.93 17.13 -7.59
N VAL A 150 -3.39 16.08 -6.99
CA VAL A 150 -2.29 16.20 -6.05
C VAL A 150 -0.97 16.17 -6.81
N SER A 151 -0.13 17.19 -6.64
CA SER A 151 1.14 17.29 -7.36
C SER A 151 2.15 16.26 -6.87
N PHE A 152 3.14 15.96 -7.72
CA PHE A 152 4.24 15.07 -7.35
C PHE A 152 5.00 15.60 -6.13
N GLU A 153 5.28 16.91 -6.11
CA GLU A 153 6.00 17.55 -5.01
C GLU A 153 5.24 17.42 -3.69
N ARG A 154 3.92 17.54 -3.74
CA ARG A 154 3.09 17.38 -2.55
C ARG A 154 3.12 15.93 -2.06
N LEU A 155 3.05 14.96 -2.98
CA LEU A 155 3.17 13.54 -2.61
C LEU A 155 4.51 13.27 -1.94
N VAL A 156 5.61 13.75 -2.51
CA VAL A 156 6.94 13.58 -1.93
C VAL A 156 6.97 14.16 -0.52
N SER A 157 6.43 15.37 -0.33
CA SER A 157 6.37 16.02 0.98
C SER A 157 5.59 15.18 2.00
N GLU A 158 4.41 14.68 1.61
CA GLU A 158 3.60 13.84 2.51
C GLU A 158 4.30 12.52 2.84
N TYR A 159 4.90 11.88 1.84
CA TYR A 159 5.51 10.55 2.00
C TYR A 159 6.84 10.60 2.75
N GLN A 160 7.42 11.78 2.96
CA GLN A 160 8.58 11.92 3.85
C GLN A 160 8.28 11.42 5.27
N GLN A 161 7.02 11.43 5.66
CA GLN A 161 6.62 10.92 6.98
C GLN A 161 7.00 9.44 7.18
N ILE A 162 7.08 8.67 6.10
CA ILE A 162 7.41 7.24 6.15
C ILE A 162 8.82 7.03 6.72
N ILE A 163 9.75 7.92 6.39
CA ILE A 163 11.14 7.83 6.85
C ILE A 163 11.45 8.78 8.01
N ALA A 164 10.50 9.61 8.40
CA ALA A 164 10.71 10.54 9.50
C ALA A 164 10.91 9.75 10.80
N ASN A 165 12.02 10.01 11.46
CA ASN A 165 12.34 9.33 12.72
C ASN A 165 11.65 10.07 13.86
N ASN A 166 10.50 9.56 14.27
CA ASN A 166 9.75 10.13 15.39
C ASN A 166 10.24 9.49 16.69
N SER A 167 11.43 9.87 17.08
CA SER A 167 11.93 9.45 18.39
C SER A 167 11.34 10.35 19.49
#